data_2b4edac552a8356308fdb8752aa7b3f4
#
_entry.id   2b4edac552a8356308fdb8752aa7b3f4
#
_cell.length_a   1.000
_cell.length_b   1.000
_cell.length_c   1.000
_cell.angle_alpha   90.00
_cell.angle_beta   90.00
_cell.angle_gamma   90.00
#
_symmetry.space_group_name_H-M   'P 1'
#
loop_
_entity.id
_entity.type
_entity.pdbx_description
1 polymer ?
#
loop_
_entity_poly.entity_id
_entity_poly.type
_entity_poly.pdbx_seq_one_letter_code
_entity_poly.pdbx_strand_id
1 'polypeptide(L)'
;MGDWREKAERFKRPAMSDTASAITPEVVEQHGLSPEEYERVLNALGREPNLLELGIFSVMWSEHCSYKSSRLHLKKLPTEAEWVICGPGENAGVIDIGDGQAAIFKMESHNHPSYIEPYQGAATGVGGILRDVFTMGARPVANANALRFGRPDHPKMKHLVQGVVAGIGGYGNCVGVPTVAGETNFDPAYDGNILVNAMTVGVADADKIFYSAATGVGNPIVYVGSKTGRDGIHGATMASADFEEDAEAKRPTVQVGDPFTEKLLIEACLELMATDAIVAIQDMGAAGLTSSSVEMA
;
A
#
# COMPACT_ATOMS: atom_id res chain seq x y z
N MET A 1 32.30 20.58 -1.74
CA MET A 1 31.59 19.47 -2.40
C MET A 1 32.51 18.25 -2.33
N GLY A 2 32.36 17.42 -1.30
CA GLY A 2 33.15 16.22 -1.11
C GLY A 2 32.72 15.12 -2.05
N ASP A 3 33.66 14.42 -2.63
CA ASP A 3 33.45 13.37 -3.61
C ASP A 3 32.61 12.24 -3.04
N TRP A 4 31.31 12.23 -3.40
CA TRP A 4 30.35 11.20 -3.01
C TRP A 4 30.71 9.83 -3.60
N ARG A 5 31.51 9.78 -4.68
CA ARG A 5 31.98 8.55 -5.32
C ARG A 5 32.96 7.77 -4.42
N GLU A 6 33.79 8.47 -3.65
CA GLU A 6 34.70 7.86 -2.67
C GLU A 6 33.93 7.25 -1.46
N LYS A 7 32.76 7.83 -1.11
CA LYS A 7 31.91 7.26 -0.07
C LYS A 7 31.13 6.05 -0.54
N ALA A 8 30.75 5.97 -1.80
CA ALA A 8 30.04 4.83 -2.37
C ALA A 8 30.93 3.55 -2.44
N GLU A 9 32.25 3.68 -2.64
CA GLU A 9 33.17 2.54 -2.62
C GLU A 9 33.33 1.89 -1.22
N ARG A 10 33.01 2.61 -0.14
CA ARG A 10 33.06 2.08 1.24
C ARG A 10 31.94 1.09 1.58
N PHE A 11 30.91 1.02 0.77
CA PHE A 11 29.83 0.04 0.87
C PHE A 11 30.04 -1.16 -0.07
N LYS A 12 31.25 -1.69 -0.20
CA LYS A 12 31.42 -3.05 -0.72
C LYS A 12 30.71 -3.98 0.25
N ARG A 13 29.51 -4.43 -0.15
CA ARG A 13 28.77 -5.48 0.57
C ARG A 13 29.73 -6.66 0.77
N PRO A 14 29.80 -7.26 1.97
CA PRO A 14 30.35 -8.60 2.07
C PRO A 14 29.55 -9.48 1.08
N ALA A 15 30.24 -10.26 0.27
CA ALA A 15 29.59 -11.25 -0.58
C ALA A 15 28.66 -12.05 0.33
N MET A 16 27.36 -11.94 0.11
CA MET A 16 26.40 -12.83 0.76
C MET A 16 26.85 -14.23 0.38
N SER A 17 27.16 -15.05 1.38
CA SER A 17 27.44 -16.46 1.16
C SER A 17 26.23 -17.03 0.43
N ASP A 18 26.39 -17.41 -0.82
CA ASP A 18 25.46 -18.23 -1.59
C ASP A 18 25.35 -19.61 -0.92
N THR A 19 24.68 -19.68 0.22
CA THR A 19 23.96 -20.89 0.59
C THR A 19 22.66 -20.83 -0.19
N ALA A 20 22.75 -21.12 -1.49
CA ALA A 20 21.57 -21.30 -2.32
C ALA A 20 20.77 -22.47 -1.73
N SER A 21 19.78 -22.16 -0.92
CA SER A 21 18.75 -23.13 -0.57
C SER A 21 18.12 -23.54 -1.89
N ALA A 22 18.21 -24.82 -2.24
CA ALA A 22 17.62 -25.34 -3.47
C ALA A 22 16.13 -24.97 -3.48
N ILE A 23 15.64 -24.43 -4.58
CA ILE A 23 14.23 -24.14 -4.78
C ILE A 23 13.53 -25.47 -5.05
N THR A 24 12.92 -26.04 -4.01
CA THR A 24 12.14 -27.28 -4.12
C THR A 24 10.66 -26.96 -4.39
N PRO A 25 9.85 -27.94 -4.86
CA PRO A 25 8.41 -27.73 -5.04
C PRO A 25 7.72 -27.25 -3.74
N GLU A 26 8.15 -27.74 -2.58
CA GLU A 26 7.62 -27.33 -1.28
C GLU A 26 7.94 -25.87 -0.97
N VAL A 27 9.13 -25.39 -1.36
CA VAL A 27 9.52 -23.98 -1.20
C VAL A 27 8.68 -23.09 -2.13
N VAL A 28 8.39 -23.54 -3.35
CA VAL A 28 7.52 -22.84 -4.28
C VAL A 28 6.09 -22.72 -3.73
N GLU A 29 5.54 -23.81 -3.21
CA GLU A 29 4.22 -23.86 -2.58
C GLU A 29 4.14 -22.95 -1.35
N GLN A 30 5.16 -22.95 -0.48
CA GLN A 30 5.27 -22.06 0.68
C GLN A 30 5.29 -20.57 0.29
N HIS A 31 5.74 -20.27 -0.93
CA HIS A 31 5.70 -18.92 -1.48
C HIS A 31 4.36 -18.60 -2.19
N GLY A 32 3.38 -19.51 -2.14
CA GLY A 32 2.05 -19.28 -2.70
C GLY A 32 2.00 -19.22 -4.23
N LEU A 33 3.01 -19.78 -4.90
CA LEU A 33 3.03 -19.90 -6.36
C LEU A 33 2.52 -21.28 -6.80
N SER A 34 1.63 -21.29 -7.78
CA SER A 34 1.22 -22.55 -8.42
C SER A 34 2.36 -23.10 -9.29
N PRO A 35 2.33 -24.42 -9.65
CA PRO A 35 3.31 -24.99 -10.57
C PRO A 35 3.37 -24.24 -11.91
N GLU A 36 2.22 -23.81 -12.44
CA GLU A 36 2.14 -23.05 -13.70
C GLU A 36 2.73 -21.64 -13.56
N GLU A 37 2.55 -21.00 -12.42
CA GLU A 37 3.18 -19.71 -12.11
C GLU A 37 4.70 -19.86 -11.99
N TYR A 38 5.17 -20.92 -11.33
CA TYR A 38 6.60 -21.18 -11.25
C TYR A 38 7.24 -21.45 -12.61
N GLU A 39 6.57 -22.20 -13.49
CA GLU A 39 7.03 -22.39 -14.86
C GLU A 39 7.16 -21.05 -15.61
N ARG A 40 6.24 -20.13 -15.41
CA ARG A 40 6.35 -18.77 -15.97
C ARG A 40 7.56 -18.00 -15.40
N VAL A 41 7.88 -18.16 -14.12
CA VAL A 41 9.10 -17.57 -13.51
C VAL A 41 10.35 -18.11 -14.21
N LEU A 42 10.45 -19.44 -14.39
CA LEU A 42 11.57 -20.07 -15.10
C LEU A 42 11.70 -19.53 -16.53
N ASN A 43 10.59 -19.40 -17.24
CA ASN A 43 10.58 -18.89 -18.60
C ASN A 43 10.98 -17.41 -18.66
N ALA A 44 10.53 -16.59 -17.71
CA ALA A 44 10.86 -15.16 -17.65
C ALA A 44 12.35 -14.91 -17.34
N LEU A 45 12.94 -15.73 -16.47
CA LEU A 45 14.35 -15.60 -16.07
C LEU A 45 15.31 -16.37 -17.01
N GLY A 46 14.84 -17.39 -17.72
CA GLY A 46 15.69 -18.32 -18.46
C GLY A 46 16.57 -19.21 -17.59
N ARG A 47 16.31 -19.26 -16.28
CA ARG A 47 17.04 -20.03 -15.26
C ARG A 47 16.21 -20.20 -14.01
N GLU A 48 16.66 -21.02 -13.08
CA GLU A 48 16.07 -21.07 -11.74
C GLU A 48 16.25 -19.73 -11.00
N PRO A 49 15.20 -19.26 -10.28
CA PRO A 49 15.30 -18.10 -9.40
C PRO A 49 16.15 -18.44 -8.18
N ASN A 50 16.81 -17.43 -7.59
CA ASN A 50 17.24 -17.56 -6.20
C ASN A 50 16.05 -17.27 -5.26
N LEU A 51 16.23 -17.49 -3.94
CA LEU A 51 15.16 -17.35 -2.96
C LEU A 51 14.60 -15.91 -2.89
N LEU A 52 15.43 -14.89 -3.08
CA LEU A 52 14.98 -13.49 -3.11
C LEU A 52 14.12 -13.22 -4.35
N GLU A 53 14.54 -13.67 -5.51
CA GLU A 53 13.78 -13.53 -6.75
C GLU A 53 12.44 -14.27 -6.67
N LEU A 54 12.44 -15.49 -6.11
CA LEU A 54 11.21 -16.24 -5.86
C LEU A 54 10.26 -15.46 -4.95
N GLY A 55 10.77 -14.84 -3.87
CA GLY A 55 9.99 -13.99 -2.97
C GLY A 55 9.43 -12.75 -3.66
N ILE A 56 10.18 -12.11 -4.56
CA ILE A 56 9.70 -10.99 -5.37
C ILE A 56 8.54 -11.42 -6.26
N PHE A 57 8.69 -12.50 -7.02
CA PHE A 57 7.59 -13.03 -7.84
C PHE A 57 6.38 -13.42 -7.00
N SER A 58 6.59 -14.09 -5.86
CA SER A 58 5.54 -14.48 -4.93
C SER A 58 4.67 -13.31 -4.52
N VAL A 59 5.26 -12.23 -4.03
CA VAL A 59 4.50 -11.07 -3.55
C VAL A 59 3.88 -10.27 -4.69
N MET A 60 4.60 -10.05 -5.79
CA MET A 60 4.10 -9.27 -6.93
C MET A 60 2.99 -10.01 -7.70
N TRP A 61 3.01 -11.34 -7.70
CA TRP A 61 1.97 -12.18 -8.34
C TRP A 61 0.90 -12.66 -7.37
N SER A 62 0.93 -12.21 -6.12
CA SER A 62 -0.18 -12.43 -5.18
C SER A 62 -1.46 -11.75 -5.67
N GLU A 63 -2.64 -12.20 -5.21
CA GLU A 63 -3.91 -11.52 -5.52
C GLU A 63 -3.88 -10.05 -5.10
N HIS A 64 -3.22 -9.75 -3.98
CA HIS A 64 -3.12 -8.40 -3.43
C HIS A 64 -2.46 -7.41 -4.40
N CYS A 65 -1.31 -7.78 -4.99
CA CYS A 65 -0.56 -6.89 -5.88
C CYS A 65 -1.00 -6.99 -7.35
N SER A 66 -1.39 -8.19 -7.81
CA SER A 66 -1.64 -8.44 -9.23
C SER A 66 -3.11 -8.40 -9.63
N TYR A 67 -4.02 -8.49 -8.67
CA TYR A 67 -5.47 -8.62 -8.92
C TYR A 67 -5.78 -9.80 -9.86
N LYS A 68 -4.99 -10.88 -9.81
CA LYS A 68 -5.03 -11.96 -10.80
C LYS A 68 -6.40 -12.63 -10.95
N SER A 69 -7.19 -12.69 -9.88
CA SER A 69 -8.55 -13.23 -9.87
C SER A 69 -9.61 -12.16 -10.10
N SER A 70 -9.48 -11.00 -9.45
CA SER A 70 -10.49 -9.92 -9.47
C SER A 70 -10.42 -9.04 -10.73
N ARG A 71 -9.28 -9.02 -11.43
CA ARG A 71 -9.06 -8.19 -12.63
C ARG A 71 -10.12 -8.36 -13.72
N LEU A 72 -10.66 -9.57 -13.86
CA LEU A 72 -11.74 -9.86 -14.81
C LEU A 72 -13.02 -9.06 -14.52
N HIS A 73 -13.29 -8.80 -13.24
CA HIS A 73 -14.44 -8.03 -12.78
C HIS A 73 -14.14 -6.52 -12.82
N LEU A 74 -12.95 -6.11 -12.37
CA LEU A 74 -12.51 -4.72 -12.37
C LEU A 74 -12.54 -4.09 -13.77
N LYS A 75 -12.13 -4.83 -14.80
CA LYS A 75 -12.18 -4.37 -16.20
C LYS A 75 -13.58 -4.06 -16.73
N LYS A 76 -14.65 -4.42 -16.02
CA LYS A 76 -16.03 -4.11 -16.39
C LYS A 76 -16.50 -2.76 -15.86
N LEU A 77 -15.76 -2.16 -14.93
CA LEU A 77 -16.08 -0.85 -14.37
C LEU A 77 -15.72 0.23 -15.38
N PRO A 78 -16.55 1.28 -15.52
CA PRO A 78 -16.22 2.40 -16.39
C PRO A 78 -15.05 3.19 -15.79
N THR A 79 -14.03 3.44 -16.58
CA THR A 79 -12.80 4.13 -16.16
C THR A 79 -12.46 5.31 -17.07
N GLU A 80 -13.25 5.56 -18.11
CA GLU A 80 -13.03 6.60 -19.11
C GLU A 80 -14.20 7.58 -19.11
N ALA A 81 -13.89 8.87 -19.00
CA ALA A 81 -14.81 9.98 -19.16
C ALA A 81 -14.00 11.26 -19.46
N GLU A 82 -14.65 12.31 -19.99
CA GLU A 82 -13.99 13.57 -20.34
C GLU A 82 -13.30 14.27 -19.15
N TRP A 83 -13.80 14.04 -17.94
CA TRP A 83 -13.24 14.59 -16.70
C TRP A 83 -12.20 13.69 -16.02
N VAL A 84 -11.91 12.48 -16.54
CA VAL A 84 -10.87 11.61 -16.00
C VAL A 84 -9.52 12.03 -16.54
N ILE A 85 -8.65 12.52 -15.64
CA ILE A 85 -7.25 12.84 -15.94
C ILE A 85 -6.39 11.60 -15.85
N CYS A 86 -6.57 10.79 -14.76
CA CYS A 86 -5.85 9.56 -14.55
C CYS A 86 -6.80 8.46 -14.09
N GLY A 87 -6.85 7.39 -14.87
CA GLY A 87 -7.56 6.14 -14.56
C GLY A 87 -6.67 5.12 -13.84
N PRO A 88 -7.04 3.82 -13.88
CA PRO A 88 -6.24 2.75 -13.27
C PRO A 88 -4.82 2.66 -13.84
N GLY A 89 -3.83 2.47 -12.96
CA GLY A 89 -2.41 2.32 -13.31
C GLY A 89 -1.48 3.15 -12.45
N GLU A 90 -2.01 4.11 -11.73
CA GLU A 90 -1.29 4.97 -10.80
C GLU A 90 -1.82 4.78 -9.36
N ASN A 91 -1.19 5.45 -8.39
CA ASN A 91 -1.54 5.32 -6.96
C ASN A 91 -2.99 5.69 -6.65
N ALA A 92 -3.54 6.70 -7.33
CA ALA A 92 -4.89 7.21 -7.09
C ALA A 92 -5.58 7.61 -8.39
N GLY A 93 -6.91 7.65 -8.36
CA GLY A 93 -7.70 8.24 -9.43
C GLY A 93 -7.63 9.76 -9.41
N VAL A 94 -7.61 10.39 -10.58
CA VAL A 94 -7.56 11.84 -10.76
C VAL A 94 -8.67 12.30 -11.68
N ILE A 95 -9.48 13.22 -11.22
CA ILE A 95 -10.55 13.82 -12.02
C ILE A 95 -10.44 15.35 -12.05
N ASP A 96 -10.76 15.94 -13.19
CA ASP A 96 -10.93 17.38 -13.34
C ASP A 96 -12.18 17.83 -12.58
N ILE A 97 -12.06 18.84 -11.74
CA ILE A 97 -13.16 19.46 -11.02
C ILE A 97 -13.45 20.89 -11.46
N GLY A 98 -12.83 21.34 -12.55
CA GLY A 98 -12.95 22.70 -13.08
C GLY A 98 -11.93 23.67 -12.50
N ASP A 99 -11.90 24.86 -13.06
CA ASP A 99 -11.01 25.98 -12.66
C ASP A 99 -9.51 25.62 -12.61
N GLY A 100 -9.06 24.63 -13.42
CA GLY A 100 -7.69 24.15 -13.44
C GLY A 100 -7.30 23.30 -12.22
N GLN A 101 -8.26 22.82 -11.46
CA GLN A 101 -8.06 21.98 -10.29
C GLN A 101 -8.46 20.53 -10.56
N ALA A 102 -7.79 19.62 -9.85
CA ALA A 102 -8.09 18.20 -9.87
C ALA A 102 -8.37 17.66 -8.46
N ALA A 103 -9.31 16.74 -8.35
CA ALA A 103 -9.48 15.91 -7.17
C ALA A 103 -8.74 14.59 -7.37
N ILE A 104 -7.89 14.26 -6.41
CA ILE A 104 -7.13 13.01 -6.34
C ILE A 104 -7.71 12.20 -5.19
N PHE A 105 -8.10 10.95 -5.45
CA PHE A 105 -8.73 10.13 -4.43
C PHE A 105 -8.35 8.66 -4.55
N LYS A 106 -8.25 8.02 -3.39
CA LYS A 106 -8.02 6.59 -3.24
C LYS A 106 -8.96 6.03 -2.19
N MET A 107 -9.49 4.85 -2.44
CA MET A 107 -10.18 4.04 -1.44
C MET A 107 -9.56 2.65 -1.39
N GLU A 108 -9.34 2.15 -0.19
CA GLU A 108 -8.74 0.85 0.05
C GLU A 108 -9.43 0.14 1.22
N SER A 109 -9.45 -1.19 1.15
CA SER A 109 -9.96 -2.06 2.20
C SER A 109 -8.85 -2.51 3.12
N HIS A 110 -9.03 -2.39 4.42
CA HIS A 110 -8.07 -2.84 5.44
C HIS A 110 -8.77 -3.76 6.46
N ASN A 111 -9.37 -4.84 5.97
CA ASN A 111 -10.35 -5.67 6.70
C ASN A 111 -9.66 -6.62 7.71
N HIS A 112 -8.87 -7.59 7.22
CA HIS A 112 -8.19 -8.59 8.06
C HIS A 112 -7.32 -7.96 9.15
N PRO A 113 -6.45 -6.98 8.86
CA PRO A 113 -5.67 -6.30 9.88
C PRO A 113 -6.56 -5.65 10.96
N SER A 114 -7.67 -5.04 10.56
CA SER A 114 -8.60 -4.38 11.48
C SER A 114 -9.41 -5.36 12.33
N TYR A 115 -9.64 -6.59 11.86
CA TYR A 115 -10.26 -7.62 12.68
C TYR A 115 -9.30 -8.19 13.74
N ILE A 116 -8.00 -8.28 13.41
CA ILE A 116 -6.96 -8.81 14.30
C ILE A 116 -6.54 -7.75 15.33
N GLU A 117 -6.18 -6.56 14.87
CA GLU A 117 -5.77 -5.40 15.66
C GLU A 117 -6.56 -4.15 15.21
N PRO A 118 -7.76 -3.94 15.73
CA PRO A 118 -8.68 -2.97 15.15
C PRO A 118 -8.15 -1.53 15.16
N TYR A 119 -7.37 -1.14 16.16
CA TYR A 119 -6.75 0.18 16.18
C TYR A 119 -5.67 0.30 15.10
N GLN A 120 -4.68 -0.59 15.11
CA GLN A 120 -3.55 -0.50 14.18
C GLN A 120 -3.97 -0.80 12.74
N GLY A 121 -4.83 -1.79 12.54
CA GLY A 121 -5.35 -2.14 11.22
C GLY A 121 -6.11 -0.98 10.57
N ALA A 122 -6.99 -0.31 11.31
CA ALA A 122 -7.73 0.83 10.77
C ALA A 122 -6.85 2.09 10.63
N ALA A 123 -5.93 2.31 11.56
CA ALA A 123 -4.96 3.40 11.49
C ALA A 123 -4.08 3.31 10.23
N THR A 124 -3.51 2.14 9.95
CA THR A 124 -2.67 1.92 8.76
C THR A 124 -3.48 1.93 7.46
N GLY A 125 -4.76 1.57 7.52
CA GLY A 125 -5.67 1.75 6.40
C GLY A 125 -5.81 3.21 5.98
N VAL A 126 -5.92 4.13 6.95
CA VAL A 126 -5.91 5.58 6.68
C VAL A 126 -4.54 6.05 6.19
N GLY A 127 -3.46 5.63 6.85
CA GLY A 127 -2.09 6.03 6.48
C GLY A 127 -1.74 5.63 5.05
N GLY A 128 -2.08 4.40 4.63
CA GLY A 128 -1.80 3.93 3.27
C GLY A 128 -2.37 4.84 2.18
N ILE A 129 -3.65 5.17 2.29
CA ILE A 129 -4.32 6.00 1.26
C ILE A 129 -3.95 7.49 1.31
N LEU A 130 -3.48 7.99 2.45
CA LEU A 130 -2.88 9.34 2.51
C LEU A 130 -1.63 9.40 1.64
N ARG A 131 -0.78 8.36 1.70
CA ARG A 131 0.44 8.25 0.88
C ARG A 131 0.13 8.22 -0.60
N ASP A 132 -0.82 7.39 -1.04
CA ASP A 132 -1.25 7.30 -2.42
C ASP A 132 -1.69 8.66 -2.99
N VAL A 133 -2.37 9.47 -2.18
CA VAL A 133 -2.88 10.77 -2.61
C VAL A 133 -1.78 11.82 -2.65
N PHE A 134 -0.93 11.94 -1.63
CA PHE A 134 0.08 12.99 -1.65
C PHE A 134 1.23 12.70 -2.63
N THR A 135 1.55 11.44 -2.92
CA THR A 135 2.56 11.08 -3.92
C THR A 135 2.16 11.46 -5.34
N MET A 136 0.87 11.66 -5.58
CA MET A 136 0.39 12.23 -6.85
C MET A 136 0.35 13.78 -6.87
N GLY A 137 0.95 14.45 -5.89
CA GLY A 137 1.06 15.91 -5.84
C GLY A 137 -0.07 16.61 -5.11
N ALA A 138 -1.04 15.87 -4.57
CA ALA A 138 -2.20 16.46 -3.92
C ALA A 138 -2.05 16.54 -2.41
N ARG A 139 -2.43 17.68 -1.83
CA ARG A 139 -2.61 17.77 -0.38
C ARG A 139 -3.86 17.02 0.04
N PRO A 140 -3.77 16.00 0.91
CA PRO A 140 -4.95 15.37 1.50
C PRO A 140 -5.75 16.39 2.31
N VAL A 141 -7.05 16.49 2.05
CA VAL A 141 -7.93 17.48 2.70
C VAL A 141 -9.12 16.85 3.42
N ALA A 142 -9.49 15.63 3.05
CA ALA A 142 -10.65 14.94 3.63
C ALA A 142 -10.48 13.43 3.61
N ASN A 143 -10.94 12.79 4.69
CA ASN A 143 -11.13 11.35 4.76
C ASN A 143 -12.62 10.99 4.78
N ALA A 144 -12.94 9.82 4.27
CA ALA A 144 -14.24 9.19 4.38
C ALA A 144 -14.08 7.69 4.65
N ASN A 145 -15.12 7.04 5.18
CA ASN A 145 -15.03 5.61 5.49
C ASN A 145 -16.35 4.89 5.17
N ALA A 146 -16.24 3.65 4.72
CA ALA A 146 -17.38 2.75 4.62
C ALA A 146 -17.12 1.52 5.51
N LEU A 147 -17.81 1.45 6.64
CA LEU A 147 -17.58 0.45 7.67
C LEU A 147 -18.72 -0.56 7.72
N ARG A 148 -18.38 -1.83 7.82
CA ARG A 148 -19.34 -2.92 8.00
C ARG A 148 -18.91 -3.76 9.20
N PHE A 149 -19.82 -3.91 10.15
CA PHE A 149 -19.62 -4.67 11.37
C PHE A 149 -20.67 -5.77 11.48
N GLY A 150 -20.34 -6.81 12.26
CA GLY A 150 -21.29 -7.85 12.62
C GLY A 150 -22.39 -7.37 13.54
N ARG A 151 -23.18 -8.30 14.06
CA ARG A 151 -24.29 -7.97 14.96
C ARG A 151 -23.82 -7.18 16.18
N PRO A 152 -24.54 -6.14 16.60
CA PRO A 152 -24.14 -5.33 17.78
C PRO A 152 -24.00 -6.14 19.08
N ASP A 153 -24.71 -7.26 19.22
CA ASP A 153 -24.68 -8.16 20.38
C ASP A 153 -23.57 -9.23 20.28
N HIS A 154 -22.85 -9.31 19.15
CA HIS A 154 -21.73 -10.23 19.02
C HIS A 154 -20.59 -9.84 19.98
N PRO A 155 -19.98 -10.82 20.71
CA PRO A 155 -19.03 -10.54 21.80
C PRO A 155 -17.84 -9.65 21.42
N LYS A 156 -17.34 -9.74 20.18
CA LYS A 156 -16.19 -8.98 19.68
C LYS A 156 -16.58 -7.56 19.18
N MET A 157 -17.87 -7.30 18.83
CA MET A 157 -18.23 -6.10 18.08
C MET A 157 -17.91 -4.80 18.81
N LYS A 158 -18.16 -4.73 20.11
CA LYS A 158 -17.80 -3.53 20.89
C LYS A 158 -16.32 -3.20 20.79
N HIS A 159 -15.45 -4.20 20.91
CA HIS A 159 -14.00 -4.03 20.82
C HIS A 159 -13.60 -3.60 19.40
N LEU A 160 -14.14 -4.25 18.38
CA LEU A 160 -13.84 -3.95 16.97
C LEU A 160 -14.26 -2.53 16.59
N VAL A 161 -15.49 -2.13 16.90
CA VAL A 161 -15.99 -0.77 16.62
C VAL A 161 -15.15 0.29 17.33
N GLN A 162 -14.88 0.10 18.63
CA GLN A 162 -14.07 1.07 19.41
C GLN A 162 -12.66 1.21 18.85
N GLY A 163 -12.00 0.09 18.54
CA GLY A 163 -10.64 0.08 18.01
C GLY A 163 -10.56 0.72 16.62
N VAL A 164 -11.45 0.33 15.71
CA VAL A 164 -11.50 0.88 14.34
C VAL A 164 -11.73 2.39 14.36
N VAL A 165 -12.74 2.87 15.09
CA VAL A 165 -13.04 4.31 15.18
C VAL A 165 -11.89 5.08 15.82
N ALA A 166 -11.28 4.53 16.87
CA ALA A 166 -10.13 5.16 17.52
C ALA A 166 -8.89 5.19 16.61
N GLY A 167 -8.64 4.13 15.82
CA GLY A 167 -7.53 4.07 14.88
C GLY A 167 -7.67 5.09 13.75
N ILE A 168 -8.85 5.14 13.11
CA ILE A 168 -9.16 6.13 12.07
C ILE A 168 -9.02 7.56 12.62
N GLY A 169 -9.67 7.84 13.75
CA GLY A 169 -9.66 9.17 14.35
C GLY A 169 -8.29 9.59 14.86
N GLY A 170 -7.53 8.67 15.46
CA GLY A 170 -6.18 8.91 15.95
C GLY A 170 -5.21 9.28 14.82
N TYR A 171 -5.28 8.54 13.71
CA TYR A 171 -4.44 8.82 12.56
C TYR A 171 -4.81 10.16 11.90
N GLY A 172 -6.10 10.34 11.58
CA GLY A 172 -6.60 11.58 10.98
C GLY A 172 -6.29 12.83 11.81
N ASN A 173 -6.46 12.75 13.14
CA ASN A 173 -6.09 13.84 14.04
C ASN A 173 -4.60 14.18 14.01
N CYS A 174 -3.74 13.17 14.02
CA CYS A 174 -2.30 13.40 14.03
C CYS A 174 -1.82 14.05 12.73
N VAL A 175 -2.30 13.60 11.58
CA VAL A 175 -1.94 14.17 10.28
C VAL A 175 -2.69 15.48 9.97
N GLY A 176 -3.78 15.76 10.68
CA GLY A 176 -4.58 16.95 10.48
C GLY A 176 -5.57 16.87 9.31
N VAL A 177 -5.99 15.66 8.94
CA VAL A 177 -6.98 15.42 7.86
C VAL A 177 -8.28 14.89 8.48
N PRO A 178 -9.39 15.67 8.43
CA PRO A 178 -10.64 15.29 9.07
C PRO A 178 -11.37 14.19 8.30
N THR A 179 -12.08 13.32 9.03
CA THR A 179 -13.11 12.46 8.45
C THR A 179 -14.39 13.28 8.31
N VAL A 180 -14.84 13.50 7.07
CA VAL A 180 -15.99 14.39 6.76
C VAL A 180 -17.22 13.67 6.26
N ALA A 181 -17.07 12.40 5.86
CA ALA A 181 -18.16 11.59 5.32
C ALA A 181 -17.97 10.11 5.67
N GLY A 182 -18.99 9.33 5.42
CA GLY A 182 -18.94 7.87 5.54
C GLY A 182 -20.26 7.27 5.97
N GLU A 183 -20.24 5.95 6.08
CA GLU A 183 -21.36 5.16 6.54
C GLU A 183 -20.91 3.99 7.42
N THR A 184 -21.75 3.59 8.34
CA THR A 184 -21.52 2.42 9.20
C THR A 184 -22.79 1.58 9.23
N ASN A 185 -22.65 0.31 8.86
CA ASN A 185 -23.75 -0.64 8.84
C ASN A 185 -23.41 -1.90 9.64
N PHE A 186 -24.43 -2.56 10.16
CA PHE A 186 -24.33 -3.79 10.93
C PHE A 186 -25.13 -4.90 10.25
N ASP A 187 -24.48 -6.04 10.00
CA ASP A 187 -25.12 -7.21 9.40
C ASP A 187 -24.44 -8.50 9.90
N PRO A 188 -25.21 -9.57 10.21
CA PRO A 188 -24.65 -10.84 10.67
C PRO A 188 -23.58 -11.44 9.77
N ALA A 189 -23.59 -11.14 8.47
CA ALA A 189 -22.57 -11.60 7.53
C ALA A 189 -21.15 -11.15 7.90
N TYR A 190 -21.01 -10.10 8.70
CA TYR A 190 -19.73 -9.56 9.14
C TYR A 190 -19.32 -9.94 10.57
N ASP A 191 -20.00 -10.93 11.20
CA ASP A 191 -19.63 -11.43 12.52
C ASP A 191 -18.20 -12.02 12.55
N GLY A 192 -17.80 -12.70 11.48
CA GLY A 192 -16.51 -13.36 11.34
C GLY A 192 -15.39 -12.48 10.80
N ASN A 193 -15.73 -11.45 10.02
CA ASN A 193 -14.75 -10.49 9.49
C ASN A 193 -15.46 -9.18 9.14
N ILE A 194 -14.92 -8.07 9.63
CA ILE A 194 -15.44 -6.72 9.38
C ILE A 194 -14.90 -6.15 8.06
N LEU A 195 -15.62 -5.17 7.49
CA LEU A 195 -15.07 -4.38 6.39
C LEU A 195 -14.71 -2.97 6.89
N VAL A 196 -13.46 -2.60 6.66
CA VAL A 196 -12.93 -1.26 6.94
C VAL A 196 -12.42 -0.70 5.63
N ASN A 197 -13.23 0.12 4.98
CA ASN A 197 -12.82 0.80 3.76
C ASN A 197 -12.53 2.26 4.12
N ALA A 198 -11.30 2.68 3.90
CA ALA A 198 -10.87 4.06 4.11
C ALA A 198 -10.72 4.74 2.75
N MET A 199 -11.09 6.01 2.69
CA MET A 199 -10.95 6.85 1.50
C MET A 199 -10.29 8.16 1.90
N THR A 200 -9.37 8.64 1.07
CA THR A 200 -8.80 9.99 1.16
C THR A 200 -9.04 10.75 -0.13
N VAL A 201 -9.31 12.02 0.01
CA VAL A 201 -9.39 12.99 -1.09
C VAL A 201 -8.38 14.09 -0.87
N GLY A 202 -7.65 14.41 -1.92
CA GLY A 202 -6.75 15.56 -2.00
C GLY A 202 -7.13 16.48 -3.17
N VAL A 203 -6.58 17.68 -3.18
CA VAL A 203 -6.74 18.67 -4.25
C VAL A 203 -5.36 19.12 -4.71
N ALA A 204 -5.20 19.23 -6.01
CA ALA A 204 -4.00 19.76 -6.67
C ALA A 204 -4.37 20.60 -7.90
N ASP A 205 -3.40 21.34 -8.42
CA ASP A 205 -3.52 21.95 -9.75
C ASP A 205 -3.48 20.83 -10.81
N ALA A 206 -4.36 20.85 -11.79
CA ALA A 206 -4.50 19.76 -12.77
C ALA A 206 -3.26 19.57 -13.66
N ASP A 207 -2.40 20.57 -13.78
CA ASP A 207 -1.13 20.57 -14.52
C ASP A 207 0.08 20.16 -13.64
N LYS A 208 -0.13 19.86 -12.36
CA LYS A 208 0.93 19.50 -11.39
C LYS A 208 0.76 18.09 -10.79
N ILE A 209 0.22 17.17 -11.56
CA ILE A 209 0.08 15.78 -11.13
C ILE A 209 1.44 15.08 -11.25
N PHE A 210 1.85 14.39 -10.19
CA PHE A 210 3.03 13.53 -10.18
C PHE A 210 2.65 12.10 -10.51
N TYR A 211 3.55 11.43 -11.22
CA TYR A 211 3.43 10.03 -11.61
C TYR A 211 4.59 9.22 -11.06
N SER A 212 4.43 7.90 -11.02
CA SER A 212 5.43 6.99 -10.46
C SER A 212 6.60 6.65 -11.39
N ALA A 213 6.64 7.15 -12.62
CA ALA A 213 7.63 6.78 -13.62
C ALA A 213 9.03 7.34 -13.33
N ALA A 214 9.98 6.47 -12.98
CA ALA A 214 11.39 6.82 -12.76
C ALA A 214 12.09 7.08 -14.10
N THR A 215 12.11 8.31 -14.55
CA THR A 215 12.78 8.73 -15.80
C THR A 215 14.17 9.31 -15.54
N GLY A 216 15.05 9.28 -16.57
CA GLY A 216 16.38 9.86 -16.51
C GLY A 216 17.44 8.89 -16.00
N VAL A 217 18.07 8.15 -16.93
CA VAL A 217 19.15 7.22 -16.60
C VAL A 217 20.27 7.94 -15.86
N GLY A 218 20.64 7.45 -14.68
CA GLY A 218 21.67 8.04 -13.82
C GLY A 218 21.13 8.98 -12.74
N ASN A 219 19.84 9.27 -12.72
CA ASN A 219 19.22 9.98 -11.61
C ASN A 219 19.27 9.13 -10.33
N PRO A 220 19.53 9.74 -9.15
CA PRO A 220 19.53 9.02 -7.89
C PRO A 220 18.10 8.64 -7.47
N ILE A 221 17.95 7.44 -6.92
CA ILE A 221 16.75 7.04 -6.20
C ILE A 221 16.99 7.29 -4.71
N VAL A 222 16.08 8.00 -4.06
CA VAL A 222 16.18 8.36 -2.65
C VAL A 222 15.04 7.71 -1.88
N TYR A 223 15.37 6.90 -0.90
CA TYR A 223 14.43 6.38 0.09
C TYR A 223 14.26 7.40 1.22
N VAL A 224 13.03 7.76 1.54
CA VAL A 224 12.69 8.70 2.59
C VAL A 224 11.51 8.20 3.42
N GLY A 225 11.60 8.34 4.74
CA GLY A 225 10.56 7.91 5.69
C GLY A 225 11.12 7.36 6.99
N SER A 226 10.25 6.73 7.78
CA SER A 226 10.59 6.07 9.04
C SER A 226 11.52 4.88 8.85
N LYS A 227 12.18 4.48 9.94
CA LYS A 227 12.91 3.20 9.97
C LYS A 227 11.94 2.04 9.84
N THR A 228 12.26 1.10 8.97
CA THR A 228 11.50 -0.12 8.78
C THR A 228 11.61 -1.01 10.03
N GLY A 229 10.48 -1.45 10.57
CA GLY A 229 10.38 -2.43 11.64
C GLY A 229 10.23 -3.87 11.11
N ARG A 230 9.89 -4.78 12.00
CA ARG A 230 9.56 -6.19 11.67
C ARG A 230 8.05 -6.46 11.67
N ASP A 231 7.25 -5.50 12.11
CA ASP A 231 5.80 -5.53 12.02
C ASP A 231 5.35 -5.47 10.56
N GLY A 232 4.24 -6.12 10.25
CA GLY A 232 3.68 -6.13 8.90
C GLY A 232 4.36 -7.07 7.91
N ILE A 233 5.36 -7.86 8.31
CA ILE A 233 5.93 -8.90 7.45
C ILE A 233 4.83 -9.90 7.07
N HIS A 234 4.68 -10.19 5.77
CA HIS A 234 3.60 -10.99 5.18
C HIS A 234 2.19 -10.40 5.33
N GLY A 235 2.06 -9.12 5.72
CA GLY A 235 0.77 -8.44 5.86
C GLY A 235 -0.07 -8.45 4.57
N ALA A 236 0.55 -8.18 3.43
CA ALA A 236 -0.11 -8.21 2.13
C ALA A 236 -0.65 -9.60 1.77
N THR A 237 0.14 -10.64 1.99
CA THR A 237 -0.27 -12.03 1.75
C THR A 237 -1.41 -12.43 2.70
N MET A 238 -1.31 -12.09 3.98
CA MET A 238 -2.36 -12.32 4.97
C MET A 238 -3.67 -11.62 4.58
N ALA A 239 -3.62 -10.40 4.10
CA ALA A 239 -4.80 -9.62 3.71
C ALA A 239 -5.58 -10.23 2.55
N SER A 240 -4.96 -11.08 1.73
CA SER A 240 -5.56 -11.75 0.58
C SER A 240 -5.80 -13.26 0.80
N ALA A 241 -5.47 -13.79 1.96
CA ALA A 241 -5.71 -15.17 2.32
C ALA A 241 -7.12 -15.38 2.89
N ASP A 242 -7.58 -16.64 2.90
CA ASP A 242 -8.80 -16.99 3.62
C ASP A 242 -8.65 -16.71 5.13
N PHE A 243 -9.75 -16.32 5.75
CA PHE A 243 -9.76 -15.99 7.17
C PHE A 243 -9.79 -17.28 8.01
N GLU A 244 -8.70 -17.58 8.67
CA GLU A 244 -8.59 -18.75 9.56
C GLU A 244 -8.97 -18.39 11.01
N GLU A 245 -9.40 -19.38 11.78
CA GLU A 245 -9.86 -19.18 13.17
C GLU A 245 -8.75 -18.69 14.12
N ASP A 246 -7.47 -18.93 13.81
CA ASP A 246 -6.33 -18.52 14.64
C ASP A 246 -5.79 -17.12 14.31
N ALA A 247 -6.70 -16.13 14.37
CA ALA A 247 -6.38 -14.75 14.05
C ALA A 247 -5.34 -14.12 15.01
N GLU A 248 -5.26 -14.57 16.27
CA GLU A 248 -4.32 -14.02 17.27
C GLU A 248 -2.87 -14.35 16.96
N ALA A 249 -2.60 -15.53 16.40
CA ALA A 249 -1.24 -15.92 15.98
C ALA A 249 -0.71 -15.03 14.84
N LYS A 250 -1.60 -14.39 14.07
CA LYS A 250 -1.27 -13.48 12.97
C LYS A 250 -1.06 -12.03 13.40
N ARG A 251 -1.18 -11.69 14.67
CA ARG A 251 -1.02 -10.34 15.20
C ARG A 251 0.31 -9.67 14.81
N PRO A 252 1.47 -10.33 14.78
CA PRO A 252 2.72 -9.71 14.34
C PRO A 252 2.75 -9.32 12.86
N THR A 253 1.82 -9.82 12.03
CA THR A 253 1.70 -9.45 10.61
C THR A 253 0.93 -8.15 10.39
N VAL A 254 0.30 -7.60 11.44
CA VAL A 254 -0.36 -6.30 11.37
C VAL A 254 0.67 -5.20 11.50
N GLN A 255 0.69 -4.32 10.53
CA GLN A 255 1.59 -3.16 10.52
C GLN A 255 1.21 -2.16 11.62
N VAL A 256 2.22 -1.56 12.24
CA VAL A 256 2.06 -0.44 13.18
C VAL A 256 2.30 0.88 12.43
N GLY A 257 1.32 1.75 12.42
CA GLY A 257 1.42 3.05 11.77
C GLY A 257 2.12 4.11 12.63
N ASP A 258 2.84 5.02 11.99
CA ASP A 258 3.45 6.19 12.62
C ASP A 258 2.89 7.49 11.98
N PRO A 259 1.71 7.95 12.44
CA PRO A 259 1.06 9.12 11.84
C PRO A 259 1.84 10.42 12.05
N PHE A 260 2.67 10.50 13.09
CA PHE A 260 3.49 11.70 13.32
C PHE A 260 4.60 11.83 12.27
N THR A 261 5.34 10.76 12.03
CA THR A 261 6.38 10.75 10.98
C THR A 261 5.76 10.91 9.60
N GLU A 262 4.60 10.28 9.35
CA GLU A 262 3.90 10.44 8.07
C GLU A 262 3.42 11.89 7.87
N LYS A 263 2.96 12.57 8.91
CA LYS A 263 2.65 14.01 8.83
C LYS A 263 3.85 14.83 8.37
N LEU A 264 5.01 14.60 8.96
CA LEU A 264 6.25 15.29 8.56
C LEU A 264 6.63 14.95 7.11
N LEU A 265 6.43 13.70 6.72
CA LEU A 265 6.72 13.23 5.36
C LEU A 265 5.81 13.90 4.33
N ILE A 266 4.51 13.99 4.60
CA ILE A 266 3.53 14.70 3.74
C ILE A 266 3.99 16.14 3.50
N GLU A 267 4.31 16.89 4.56
CA GLU A 267 4.72 18.29 4.43
C GLU A 267 6.02 18.43 3.64
N ALA A 268 7.03 17.63 3.99
CA ALA A 268 8.33 17.68 3.32
C ALA A 268 8.24 17.29 1.83
N CYS A 269 7.46 16.25 1.51
CA CYS A 269 7.28 15.82 0.12
C CYS A 269 6.52 16.84 -0.71
N LEU A 270 5.44 17.42 -0.17
CA LEU A 270 4.69 18.46 -0.88
C LEU A 270 5.53 19.73 -1.12
N GLU A 271 6.37 20.14 -0.17
CA GLU A 271 7.33 21.23 -0.37
C GLU A 271 8.37 20.87 -1.44
N LEU A 272 8.88 19.64 -1.44
CA LEU A 272 9.84 19.18 -2.44
C LEU A 272 9.22 19.11 -3.83
N MET A 273 8.00 18.62 -3.95
CA MET A 273 7.23 18.53 -5.21
C MET A 273 6.89 19.91 -5.81
N ALA A 274 6.84 20.96 -4.98
CA ALA A 274 6.69 22.34 -5.47
C ALA A 274 7.96 22.88 -6.14
N THR A 275 9.05 22.11 -6.16
CA THR A 275 10.31 22.46 -6.82
C THR A 275 10.55 21.56 -8.03
N ASP A 276 11.56 21.88 -8.84
CA ASP A 276 11.99 21.04 -9.97
C ASP A 276 13.05 20.00 -9.55
N ALA A 277 13.16 19.68 -8.25
CA ALA A 277 14.22 18.83 -7.72
C ALA A 277 13.98 17.33 -7.91
N ILE A 278 12.72 16.91 -8.08
CA ILE A 278 12.34 15.52 -8.31
C ILE A 278 11.51 15.37 -9.58
N VAL A 279 11.63 14.21 -10.22
CA VAL A 279 10.91 13.89 -11.47
C VAL A 279 9.76 12.91 -11.25
N ALA A 280 9.85 12.10 -10.19
CA ALA A 280 8.84 11.10 -9.84
C ALA A 280 8.90 10.81 -8.35
N ILE A 281 7.82 10.29 -7.81
CA ILE A 281 7.70 9.83 -6.43
C ILE A 281 6.73 8.66 -6.38
N GLN A 282 7.01 7.69 -5.52
CA GLN A 282 6.16 6.53 -5.28
C GLN A 282 6.14 6.23 -3.78
N ASP A 283 4.99 5.86 -3.25
CA ASP A 283 4.91 5.35 -1.89
C ASP A 283 5.40 3.90 -1.81
N MET A 284 5.69 3.43 -0.61
CA MET A 284 5.97 2.03 -0.34
C MET A 284 4.70 1.37 0.20
N GLY A 285 3.88 0.87 -0.72
CA GLY A 285 2.66 0.14 -0.43
C GLY A 285 2.88 -1.21 0.25
N ALA A 286 1.95 -2.13 0.07
CA ALA A 286 1.88 -3.40 0.82
C ALA A 286 3.10 -4.31 0.68
N ALA A 287 3.78 -4.32 -0.47
CA ALA A 287 5.03 -5.06 -0.69
C ALA A 287 6.29 -4.20 -0.44
N GLY A 288 6.13 -3.03 0.17
CA GLY A 288 7.22 -2.14 0.56
C GLY A 288 8.12 -1.72 -0.60
N LEU A 289 9.43 -1.81 -0.41
CA LEU A 289 10.41 -1.42 -1.44
C LEU A 289 10.30 -2.27 -2.71
N THR A 290 9.79 -3.49 -2.63
CA THR A 290 9.61 -4.37 -3.80
C THR A 290 8.57 -3.79 -4.75
N SER A 291 7.37 -3.44 -4.26
CA SER A 291 6.31 -2.85 -5.09
C SER A 291 6.75 -1.50 -5.65
N SER A 292 7.20 -0.58 -4.81
CA SER A 292 7.59 0.75 -5.27
C SER A 292 8.71 0.72 -6.32
N SER A 293 9.67 -0.21 -6.21
CA SER A 293 10.74 -0.33 -7.21
C SER A 293 10.22 -0.86 -8.55
N VAL A 294 9.29 -1.80 -8.54
CA VAL A 294 8.68 -2.36 -9.76
C VAL A 294 7.70 -1.37 -10.39
N GLU A 295 6.93 -0.66 -9.57
CA GLU A 295 5.95 0.33 -10.03
C GLU A 295 6.59 1.56 -10.66
N MET A 296 7.78 1.95 -10.18
CA MET A 296 8.54 3.06 -10.77
C MET A 296 9.32 2.69 -12.04
N ALA A 297 9.59 1.39 -12.27
CA ALA A 297 10.42 0.92 -13.38
C ALA A 297 9.62 0.80 -14.69
#